data_f10f43d303f104a18b35dfb59dc0660e
#
_entry.id   f10f43d303f104a18b35dfb59dc0660e
#
_cell.length_a   1.000
_cell.length_b   1.000
_cell.length_c   1.000
_cell.angle_alpha   90.00
_cell.angle_beta   90.00
_cell.angle_gamma   90.00
#
_symmetry.space_group_name_H-M   'P 1'
#
loop_
_entity.id
_entity.type
_entity.pdbx_description
1 polymer ?
#
loop_
_entity_poly.entity_id
_entity_poly.type
_entity_poly.pdbx_seq_one_letter_code
_entity_poly.pdbx_strand_id
1 'polypeptide(L)'
;KQHLFDKKHTQFLSKDLRNPNAVLEISEEVPAPDLIVANAGVTLHGRAGSFDVDKKANLYYLLCGGVIDLIESYLPEMRERRSGRIVIISSIGALTPMPKSSIYSSAKAGIFAYGRSIHQELKKDNIDVTVSLPGYVRTAAHKRAGLDHLERQIPSWMWITAQQAVR
;
A
#
# COMPACT_ATOMS: atom_id res chain seq x y z
N LYS A 1 -17.16 -4.48 -11.06
CA LYS A 1 -16.31 -3.38 -10.54
C LYS A 1 -15.94 -2.33 -11.60
N GLN A 2 -16.04 -2.64 -12.90
CA GLN A 2 -15.72 -1.72 -14.01
C GLN A 2 -16.71 -0.56 -14.18
N HIS A 3 -17.86 -0.57 -13.53
CA HIS A 3 -18.90 0.46 -13.69
C HIS A 3 -18.67 1.74 -12.85
N LEU A 4 -17.63 1.79 -12.03
CA LEU A 4 -17.32 2.93 -11.17
C LEU A 4 -16.38 3.97 -11.85
N PHE A 5 -15.84 3.64 -13.02
CA PHE A 5 -14.86 4.47 -13.69
C PHE A 5 -15.34 4.88 -15.08
N ASP A 6 -15.20 6.16 -15.40
CA ASP A 6 -15.43 6.66 -16.75
C ASP A 6 -14.33 6.14 -17.68
N LYS A 7 -14.70 5.28 -18.62
CA LYS A 7 -13.77 4.67 -19.58
C LYS A 7 -13.01 5.67 -20.46
N LYS A 8 -13.55 6.88 -20.64
CA LYS A 8 -12.91 7.92 -21.45
C LYS A 8 -11.69 8.56 -20.75
N HIS A 9 -11.67 8.50 -19.41
CA HIS A 9 -10.64 9.16 -18.59
C HIS A 9 -9.88 8.17 -17.69
N THR A 10 -10.03 6.87 -17.94
CA THR A 10 -9.39 5.83 -17.10
C THR A 10 -8.60 4.86 -17.96
N GLN A 11 -7.30 4.76 -17.66
CA GLN A 11 -6.41 3.74 -18.21
C GLN A 11 -6.25 2.60 -17.21
N PHE A 12 -6.28 1.36 -17.68
CA PHE A 12 -6.06 0.17 -16.88
C PHE A 12 -4.78 -0.53 -17.32
N LEU A 13 -3.81 -0.63 -16.42
CA LEU A 13 -2.61 -1.44 -16.59
C LEU A 13 -2.71 -2.69 -15.71
N SER A 14 -2.55 -3.87 -16.31
CA SER A 14 -2.55 -5.13 -15.58
C SER A 14 -1.11 -5.59 -15.38
N LYS A 15 -0.53 -5.28 -14.23
CA LYS A 15 0.85 -5.59 -13.86
C LYS A 15 0.90 -6.32 -12.52
N ASP A 16 1.81 -7.26 -12.36
CA ASP A 16 2.07 -7.92 -11.08
C ASP A 16 3.11 -7.11 -10.29
N LEU A 17 2.66 -6.33 -9.32
CA LEU A 17 3.52 -5.47 -8.50
C LEU A 17 4.46 -6.22 -7.54
N ARG A 18 4.47 -7.55 -7.55
CA ARG A 18 5.52 -8.35 -6.91
C ARG A 18 6.78 -8.44 -7.75
N ASN A 19 6.67 -8.09 -9.03
CA ASN A 19 7.79 -8.08 -9.97
C ASN A 19 8.39 -6.66 -10.03
N PRO A 20 9.69 -6.46 -9.71
CA PRO A 20 10.35 -5.17 -9.83
C PRO A 20 10.24 -4.54 -11.23
N ASN A 21 10.30 -5.35 -12.28
CA ASN A 21 10.16 -4.85 -13.65
C ASN A 21 8.79 -4.20 -13.91
N ALA A 22 7.73 -4.66 -13.24
CA ALA A 22 6.41 -4.06 -13.40
C ALA A 22 6.35 -2.60 -12.93
N VAL A 23 7.13 -2.25 -11.91
CA VAL A 23 7.24 -0.87 -11.41
C VAL A 23 7.94 0.01 -12.44
N LEU A 24 9.04 -0.47 -13.02
CA LEU A 24 9.76 0.23 -14.10
C LEU A 24 8.85 0.45 -15.32
N GLU A 25 8.20 -0.61 -15.79
CA GLU A 25 7.25 -0.54 -16.91
C GLU A 25 6.12 0.48 -16.66
N ILE A 26 5.58 0.57 -15.44
CA ILE A 26 4.56 1.55 -15.09
C ILE A 26 5.12 2.97 -15.17
N SER A 27 6.32 3.21 -14.65
CA SER A 27 6.93 4.54 -14.68
C SER A 27 7.34 5.00 -16.09
N GLU A 28 7.60 4.07 -16.98
CA GLU A 28 7.86 4.35 -18.41
C GLU A 28 6.57 4.60 -19.20
N GLU A 29 5.49 3.87 -18.89
CA GLU A 29 4.19 3.98 -19.59
C GLU A 29 3.34 5.16 -19.11
N VAL A 30 3.49 5.58 -17.85
CA VAL A 30 2.65 6.60 -17.20
C VAL A 30 3.51 7.80 -16.79
N PRO A 31 3.25 9.01 -17.30
CA PRO A 31 3.91 10.23 -16.84
C PRO A 31 3.67 10.47 -15.34
N ALA A 32 4.56 11.23 -14.69
CA ALA A 32 4.45 11.48 -13.26
C ALA A 32 3.09 12.10 -12.90
N PRO A 33 2.26 11.38 -12.12
CA PRO A 33 0.89 11.79 -11.80
C PRO A 33 0.89 12.94 -10.76
N ASP A 34 -0.22 13.68 -10.68
CA ASP A 34 -0.42 14.68 -9.62
C ASP A 34 -0.69 14.03 -8.26
N LEU A 35 -1.21 12.81 -8.26
CA LEU A 35 -1.51 12.03 -7.06
C LEU A 35 -1.12 10.55 -7.25
N ILE A 36 -0.28 10.04 -6.37
CA ILE A 36 -0.02 8.60 -6.22
C ILE A 36 -0.85 8.08 -5.05
N VAL A 37 -1.60 6.99 -5.25
CA VAL A 37 -2.24 6.24 -4.17
C VAL A 37 -1.69 4.82 -4.14
N ALA A 38 -0.70 4.60 -3.29
CA ALA A 38 -0.06 3.30 -3.09
C ALA A 38 -0.93 2.40 -2.18
N ASN A 39 -1.90 1.71 -2.77
CA ASN A 39 -2.91 0.91 -2.07
C ASN A 39 -2.79 -0.59 -2.30
N ALA A 40 -2.05 -1.05 -3.31
CA ALA A 40 -1.92 -2.46 -3.62
C ALA A 40 -1.38 -3.24 -2.41
N GLY A 41 -1.97 -4.38 -2.12
CA GLY A 41 -1.53 -5.17 -0.99
C GLY A 41 -2.33 -6.45 -0.75
N VAL A 42 -1.68 -7.36 -0.06
CA VAL A 42 -2.26 -8.61 0.45
C VAL A 42 -1.83 -8.79 1.89
N THR A 43 -2.49 -9.67 2.62
CA THR A 43 -2.05 -10.06 3.96
C THR A 43 -1.47 -11.47 3.92
N LEU A 44 -0.54 -11.74 4.83
CA LEU A 44 0.04 -13.07 5.06
C LEU A 44 -0.04 -13.37 6.53
N HIS A 45 -0.63 -14.51 6.87
CA HIS A 45 -0.84 -14.93 8.25
C HIS A 45 -0.27 -16.33 8.47
N GLY A 46 0.59 -16.48 9.47
CA GLY A 46 1.22 -17.74 9.81
C GLY A 46 2.31 -17.58 10.88
N ARG A 47 2.77 -18.68 11.43
CA ARG A 47 3.81 -18.68 12.48
C ARG A 47 5.15 -18.17 11.92
N ALA A 48 5.94 -17.51 12.76
CA ALA A 48 7.31 -17.20 12.43
C ALA A 48 8.08 -18.48 12.05
N GLY A 49 8.86 -18.43 10.97
CA GLY A 49 9.57 -19.60 10.44
C GLY A 49 8.74 -20.51 9.49
N SER A 50 7.42 -20.30 9.35
CA SER A 50 6.58 -21.18 8.50
C SER A 50 6.51 -20.76 7.02
N PHE A 51 7.09 -19.64 6.65
CA PHE A 51 7.04 -19.14 5.27
C PHE A 51 8.34 -19.42 4.54
N ASP A 52 8.21 -19.85 3.29
CA ASP A 52 9.34 -19.96 2.37
C ASP A 52 9.91 -18.56 2.02
N VAL A 53 11.12 -18.57 1.46
CA VAL A 53 11.86 -17.34 1.14
C VAL A 53 11.12 -16.49 0.12
N ASP A 54 10.57 -17.11 -0.93
CA ASP A 54 9.93 -16.39 -2.04
C ASP A 54 8.63 -15.72 -1.59
N LYS A 55 7.81 -16.40 -0.77
CA LYS A 55 6.60 -15.79 -0.22
C LYS A 55 6.91 -14.57 0.63
N LYS A 56 7.98 -14.64 1.46
CA LYS A 56 8.41 -13.50 2.27
C LYS A 56 8.89 -12.35 1.40
N ALA A 57 9.78 -12.63 0.45
CA ALA A 57 10.34 -11.64 -0.47
C ALA A 57 9.25 -10.95 -1.28
N ASN A 58 8.37 -11.73 -1.92
CA ASN A 58 7.26 -11.21 -2.72
C ASN A 58 6.30 -10.35 -1.91
N LEU A 59 5.96 -10.76 -0.68
CA LEU A 59 5.11 -9.96 0.19
C LEU A 59 5.79 -8.66 0.58
N TYR A 60 7.05 -8.74 1.01
CA TYR A 60 7.79 -7.58 1.46
C TYR A 60 7.99 -6.57 0.33
N TYR A 61 8.30 -7.05 -0.86
CA TYR A 61 8.42 -6.21 -2.04
C TYR A 61 7.08 -5.53 -2.37
N LEU A 62 5.99 -6.30 -2.49
CA LEU A 62 4.66 -5.75 -2.78
C LEU A 62 4.20 -4.68 -1.78
N LEU A 63 4.49 -4.87 -0.49
CA LEU A 63 3.96 -4.00 0.57
C LEU A 63 4.89 -2.85 0.97
N CYS A 64 6.17 -2.95 0.62
CA CYS A 64 7.20 -1.99 1.03
C CYS A 64 8.13 -1.61 -0.13
N GLY A 65 8.99 -2.52 -0.61
CA GLY A 65 10.01 -2.21 -1.61
C GLY A 65 9.44 -1.64 -2.90
N GLY A 66 8.48 -2.31 -3.53
CA GLY A 66 7.87 -1.86 -4.78
C GLY A 66 7.08 -0.56 -4.64
N VAL A 67 6.53 -0.26 -3.45
CA VAL A 67 5.90 1.04 -3.18
C VAL A 67 6.96 2.14 -3.14
N ILE A 68 8.11 1.87 -2.50
CA ILE A 68 9.25 2.80 -2.47
C ILE A 68 9.74 3.05 -3.88
N ASP A 69 10.04 1.98 -4.64
CA ASP A 69 10.55 2.08 -6.01
C ASP A 69 9.61 2.91 -6.91
N LEU A 70 8.29 2.68 -6.82
CA LEU A 70 7.29 3.42 -7.57
C LEU A 70 7.27 4.90 -7.21
N ILE A 71 7.34 5.24 -5.93
CA ILE A 71 7.35 6.63 -5.48
C ILE A 71 8.65 7.30 -5.92
N GLU A 72 9.79 6.66 -5.67
CA GLU A 72 11.10 7.20 -6.02
C GLU A 72 11.25 7.45 -7.53
N SER A 73 10.64 6.63 -8.39
CA SER A 73 10.68 6.82 -9.85
C SER A 73 10.00 8.11 -10.31
N TYR A 74 8.99 8.59 -9.57
CA TYR A 74 8.24 9.81 -9.92
C TYR A 74 8.71 11.08 -9.18
N LEU A 75 9.47 10.92 -8.09
CA LEU A 75 9.92 12.06 -7.28
C LEU A 75 10.76 13.09 -8.05
N PRO A 76 11.66 12.73 -8.97
CA PRO A 76 12.45 13.73 -9.71
C PRO A 76 11.55 14.72 -10.46
N GLU A 77 10.55 14.24 -11.20
CA GLU A 77 9.64 15.08 -11.97
C GLU A 77 8.68 15.88 -11.06
N MET A 78 8.20 15.28 -9.96
CA MET A 78 7.38 15.99 -8.97
C MET A 78 8.18 17.13 -8.30
N ARG A 79 9.46 16.93 -8.01
CA ARG A 79 10.36 17.97 -7.46
C ARG A 79 10.60 19.09 -8.46
N GLU A 80 10.84 18.77 -9.73
CA GLU A 80 11.06 19.75 -10.78
C GLU A 80 9.86 20.69 -10.93
N ARG A 81 8.66 20.14 -11.00
CA ARG A 81 7.42 20.93 -11.09
C ARG A 81 6.95 21.51 -9.75
N ARG A 82 7.59 21.15 -8.63
CA ARG A 82 7.27 21.57 -7.26
C ARG A 82 5.80 21.33 -6.89
N SER A 83 5.28 20.18 -7.29
CA SER A 83 3.88 19.80 -7.08
C SER A 83 3.70 18.30 -7.14
N GLY A 84 2.98 17.74 -6.15
CA GLY A 84 2.63 16.33 -6.10
C GLY A 84 1.94 15.97 -4.79
N ARG A 85 1.20 14.87 -4.82
CA ARG A 85 0.58 14.28 -3.64
C ARG A 85 0.80 12.78 -3.62
N ILE A 86 1.13 12.24 -2.45
CA ILE A 86 1.41 10.83 -2.27
C ILE A 86 0.59 10.33 -1.08
N VAL A 87 -0.23 9.32 -1.30
CA VAL A 87 -0.99 8.63 -0.26
C VAL A 87 -0.50 7.18 -0.17
N ILE A 88 0.05 6.83 0.98
CA ILE A 88 0.56 5.49 1.27
C ILE A 88 -0.41 4.77 2.20
N ILE A 89 -0.95 3.63 1.79
CA ILE A 89 -1.81 2.82 2.63
C ILE A 89 -0.97 1.80 3.41
N SER A 90 -0.64 2.14 4.64
CA SER A 90 0.01 1.24 5.58
C SER A 90 -1.05 0.40 6.34
N SER A 91 -0.96 0.27 7.64
CA SER A 91 -1.92 -0.44 8.49
C SER A 91 -1.68 -0.07 9.95
N ILE A 92 -2.72 -0.16 10.79
CA ILE A 92 -2.55 -0.11 12.23
C ILE A 92 -1.59 -1.22 12.73
N GLY A 93 -1.50 -2.34 12.01
CA GLY A 93 -0.53 -3.40 12.27
C GLY A 93 0.94 -2.99 12.15
N ALA A 94 1.24 -1.83 11.59
CA ALA A 94 2.57 -1.22 11.64
C ALA A 94 2.96 -0.77 13.04
N LEU A 95 1.99 -0.36 13.87
CA LEU A 95 2.18 0.16 15.22
C LEU A 95 1.81 -0.87 16.30
N THR A 96 0.86 -1.76 16.00
CA THR A 96 0.35 -2.80 16.91
C THR A 96 0.50 -4.17 16.28
N PRO A 97 1.74 -4.72 16.19
CA PRO A 97 1.97 -6.01 15.56
C PRO A 97 1.30 -7.13 16.36
N MET A 98 0.70 -8.07 15.65
CA MET A 98 -0.01 -9.19 16.24
C MET A 98 0.72 -10.52 15.96
N PRO A 99 0.54 -11.54 16.82
CA PRO A 99 1.03 -12.89 16.54
C PRO A 99 0.58 -13.38 15.16
N LYS A 100 1.45 -14.14 14.49
CA LYS A 100 1.24 -14.69 13.14
C LYS A 100 1.18 -13.65 12.00
N SER A 101 1.43 -12.37 12.28
CA SER A 101 1.46 -11.28 11.29
C SER A 101 2.85 -10.63 11.15
N SER A 102 3.90 -11.26 11.67
CA SER A 102 5.23 -10.67 11.80
C SER A 102 5.78 -10.08 10.48
N ILE A 103 5.72 -10.84 9.39
CA ILE A 103 6.23 -10.39 8.07
C ILE A 103 5.37 -9.25 7.52
N TYR A 104 4.05 -9.36 7.61
CA TYR A 104 3.13 -8.31 7.19
C TYR A 104 3.35 -7.01 8.00
N SER A 105 3.41 -7.13 9.33
CA SER A 105 3.61 -5.97 10.21
C SER A 105 4.96 -5.30 9.99
N SER A 106 6.03 -6.06 9.76
CA SER A 106 7.36 -5.51 9.47
C SER A 106 7.36 -4.74 8.14
N ALA A 107 6.73 -5.25 7.08
CA ALA A 107 6.62 -4.55 5.81
C ALA A 107 5.79 -3.27 5.93
N LYS A 108 4.65 -3.32 6.67
CA LYS A 108 3.81 -2.15 6.91
C LYS A 108 4.47 -1.11 7.83
N ALA A 109 5.31 -1.55 8.78
CA ALA A 109 6.12 -0.64 9.59
C ALA A 109 7.23 0.02 8.76
N GLY A 110 7.87 -0.72 7.85
CA GLY A 110 8.88 -0.19 6.93
C GLY A 110 8.32 0.92 6.06
N ILE A 111 7.20 0.67 5.37
CA ILE A 111 6.60 1.69 4.51
C ILE A 111 6.00 2.87 5.29
N PHE A 112 5.56 2.65 6.54
CA PHE A 112 5.16 3.72 7.45
C PHE A 112 6.35 4.63 7.79
N ALA A 113 7.49 4.05 8.15
CA ALA A 113 8.71 4.81 8.46
C ALA A 113 9.20 5.60 7.25
N TYR A 114 9.26 4.99 6.06
CA TYR A 114 9.60 5.65 4.82
C TYR A 114 8.69 6.85 4.55
N GLY A 115 7.37 6.65 4.57
CA GLY A 115 6.41 7.72 4.30
C GLY A 115 6.50 8.89 5.29
N ARG A 116 6.79 8.61 6.57
CA ARG A 116 7.05 9.64 7.60
C ARG A 116 8.32 10.44 7.32
N SER A 117 9.35 9.77 6.82
CA SER A 117 10.62 10.39 6.45
C SER A 117 10.45 11.36 5.28
N ILE A 118 9.94 10.84 4.15
CA ILE A 118 9.77 11.64 2.94
C ILE A 118 8.73 12.77 3.12
N HIS A 119 7.75 12.61 4.03
CA HIS A 119 6.85 13.71 4.38
C HIS A 119 7.61 14.96 4.88
N GLN A 120 8.65 14.75 5.68
CA GLN A 120 9.47 15.88 6.17
C GLN A 120 10.39 16.44 5.07
N GLU A 121 10.99 15.57 4.28
CA GLU A 121 11.94 15.92 3.24
C GLU A 121 11.30 16.73 2.10
N LEU A 122 10.08 16.31 1.68
CA LEU A 122 9.42 16.85 0.50
C LEU A 122 8.59 18.11 0.74
N LYS A 123 8.45 18.56 1.99
CA LYS A 123 7.76 19.82 2.33
C LYS A 123 8.35 21.03 1.57
N LYS A 124 9.67 21.11 1.48
CA LYS A 124 10.36 22.19 0.77
C LYS A 124 10.11 22.16 -0.74
N ASP A 125 9.72 21.01 -1.28
CA ASP A 125 9.44 20.78 -2.68
C ASP A 125 7.95 20.93 -3.04
N ASN A 126 7.13 21.35 -2.06
CA ASN A 126 5.66 21.48 -2.20
C ASN A 126 4.98 20.18 -2.63
N ILE A 127 5.46 19.05 -2.07
CA ILE A 127 4.89 17.72 -2.28
C ILE A 127 4.32 17.22 -0.95
N ASP A 128 3.02 16.91 -0.95
CA ASP A 128 2.32 16.42 0.23
C ASP A 128 2.38 14.89 0.33
N VAL A 129 2.74 14.37 1.49
CA VAL A 129 2.75 12.93 1.75
C VAL A 129 1.85 12.60 2.93
N THR A 130 0.91 11.70 2.72
CA THR A 130 0.01 11.17 3.75
C THR A 130 0.21 9.68 3.90
N VAL A 131 0.39 9.20 5.13
CA VAL A 131 0.39 7.78 5.44
C VAL A 131 -0.87 7.42 6.21
N SER A 132 -1.74 6.62 5.60
CA SER A 132 -2.95 6.11 6.22
C SER A 132 -2.67 4.80 6.95
N LEU A 133 -3.23 4.67 8.16
CA LEU A 133 -3.10 3.50 9.03
C LEU A 133 -4.48 2.87 9.29
N PRO A 134 -5.16 2.32 8.26
CA PRO A 134 -6.46 1.72 8.47
C PRO A 134 -6.39 0.55 9.45
N GLY A 135 -7.43 0.40 10.26
CA GLY A 135 -7.69 -0.77 11.08
C GLY A 135 -8.38 -1.87 10.26
N TYR A 136 -9.42 -2.48 10.84
CA TYR A 136 -10.19 -3.51 10.16
C TYR A 136 -11.21 -2.90 9.21
N VAL A 137 -10.96 -3.05 7.92
CA VAL A 137 -11.85 -2.56 6.86
C VAL A 137 -12.61 -3.73 6.24
N ARG A 138 -13.94 -3.67 6.19
CA ARG A 138 -14.79 -4.70 5.55
C ARG A 138 -14.56 -4.73 4.05
N THR A 139 -13.72 -5.65 3.60
CA THR A 139 -13.39 -5.85 2.19
C THR A 139 -13.23 -7.36 1.91
N ALA A 140 -13.17 -7.72 0.64
CA ALA A 140 -12.88 -9.11 0.25
C ALA A 140 -11.43 -9.56 0.55
N ALA A 141 -10.57 -8.68 1.09
CA ALA A 141 -9.17 -9.01 1.35
C ALA A 141 -9.01 -10.08 2.44
N HIS A 142 -9.76 -9.98 3.54
CA HIS A 142 -9.73 -10.97 4.62
C HIS A 142 -10.19 -12.35 4.13
N LYS A 143 -11.28 -12.40 3.36
CA LYS A 143 -11.78 -13.63 2.75
C LYS A 143 -10.76 -14.27 1.83
N ARG A 144 -10.14 -13.49 0.94
CA ARG A 144 -9.08 -13.99 0.05
C ARG A 144 -7.84 -14.52 0.79
N ALA A 145 -7.60 -14.04 2.00
CA ALA A 145 -6.50 -14.47 2.86
C ALA A 145 -6.86 -15.63 3.79
N GLY A 146 -8.09 -16.19 3.72
CA GLY A 146 -8.57 -17.24 4.63
C GLY A 146 -8.78 -16.75 6.07
N LEU A 147 -9.02 -15.47 6.26
CA LEU A 147 -9.14 -14.81 7.57
C LEU A 147 -10.61 -14.46 7.91
N ASP A 148 -11.59 -15.18 7.35
CA ASP A 148 -13.02 -14.96 7.62
C ASP A 148 -13.38 -15.08 9.10
N HIS A 149 -12.63 -15.91 9.84
CA HIS A 149 -12.83 -16.12 11.27
C HIS A 149 -12.60 -14.82 12.07
N LEU A 150 -11.83 -13.87 11.56
CA LEU A 150 -11.58 -12.59 12.24
C LEU A 150 -12.86 -11.76 12.40
N GLU A 151 -13.82 -11.87 11.48
CA GLU A 151 -15.09 -11.16 11.60
C GLU A 151 -15.91 -11.60 12.83
N ARG A 152 -15.68 -12.83 13.32
CA ARG A 152 -16.32 -13.36 14.54
C ARG A 152 -15.52 -13.09 15.81
N GLN A 153 -14.19 -12.91 15.69
CA GLN A 153 -13.29 -12.71 16.83
C GLN A 153 -13.12 -11.25 17.21
N ILE A 154 -13.25 -10.36 16.23
CA ILE A 154 -13.02 -8.93 16.43
C ILE A 154 -14.38 -8.23 16.63
N PRO A 155 -14.55 -7.44 17.68
CA PRO A 155 -15.77 -6.70 17.94
C PRO A 155 -16.22 -5.88 16.74
N SER A 156 -17.52 -5.85 16.47
CA SER A 156 -18.09 -5.20 15.27
C SER A 156 -17.78 -3.68 15.21
N TRP A 157 -17.63 -3.02 16.34
CA TRP A 157 -17.32 -1.59 16.42
C TRP A 157 -15.88 -1.25 15.95
N MET A 158 -14.98 -2.23 15.90
CA MET A 158 -13.62 -2.07 15.35
C MET A 158 -13.58 -2.15 13.83
N TRP A 159 -14.68 -2.52 13.19
CA TRP A 159 -14.77 -2.65 11.75
C TRP A 159 -15.36 -1.39 11.13
N ILE A 160 -14.70 -0.90 10.08
CA ILE A 160 -15.22 0.19 9.25
C ILE A 160 -15.46 -0.29 7.82
N THR A 161 -16.30 0.42 7.09
CA THR A 161 -16.50 0.19 5.65
C THR A 161 -15.37 0.83 4.84
N ALA A 162 -15.20 0.42 3.58
CA ALA A 162 -14.24 1.05 2.68
C ALA A 162 -14.56 2.55 2.46
N GLN A 163 -15.83 2.92 2.45
CA GLN A 163 -16.25 4.33 2.34
C GLN A 163 -15.87 5.17 3.57
N GLN A 164 -15.92 4.57 4.76
CA GLN A 164 -15.49 5.25 5.99
C GLN A 164 -13.97 5.38 6.07
N ALA A 165 -13.23 4.43 5.48
CA ALA A 165 -11.76 4.44 5.49
C ALA A 165 -11.15 5.54 4.59
N VAL A 166 -11.91 6.10 3.65
CA VAL A 166 -11.44 7.14 2.69
C VAL A 166 -12.04 8.53 2.95
N ARG A 167 -12.74 8.69 4.06
CA ARG A 167 -13.26 9.98 4.56
C ARG A 167 -12.30 10.59 5.59
#